data_265f605235216d78d64e179d8c18e552
#
_entry.id   265f605235216d78d64e179d8c18e552
#
_cell.length_a   1.000
_cell.length_b   1.000
_cell.length_c   1.000
_cell.angle_alpha   90.00
_cell.angle_beta   90.00
_cell.angle_gamma   90.00
#
_symmetry.space_group_name_H-M   'P 1'
#
loop_
_entity.id
_entity.type
_entity.pdbx_description
1 polymer ?
#
loop_
_entity_poly.entity_id
_entity_poly.type
_entity_poly.pdbx_seq_one_letter_code
_entity_poly.pdbx_strand_id
1 'polypeptide(L)'
;SLNLISFRCCRNIGLTNRQRCNAGNRTCVVYSMTNDKGIFIKNIYYMLSYAFQVLKQSNYESIAAEDFENVQDLFAAILNRGVAQQLKQGLYREYVPRNETLAAMRGKIDMSGTIRNRVQRNQKLACEYDELSENNIFNQVLKTTMFCLVRDAGVAAKQKAGLKKVLVFFGDIDLLMPSKIQWNKLHYQRNNRSYEMLLNICWFVLDGMLQTTEKGKYRMAAFADEHMARLYEKFILEYYRQNCTCLSEVRAAQIKWDVRDENGENTAIRFLPVMQTDIFLRKDDVVLIIDAKYYGNTLQKRFDKPTLISGNIYQIFTYVKNQDKNHTGKVSGLLLYARTDED
;
A
#
# COMPACT_ATOMS: atom_id res chain seq x y z
N SER A 1 -4.11 31.50 -15.71
CA SER A 1 -4.80 30.73 -16.74
C SER A 1 -4.51 29.26 -16.52
N LEU A 2 -5.54 28.46 -16.22
CA LEU A 2 -5.49 27.01 -16.15
C LEU A 2 -5.35 26.50 -17.59
N ASN A 3 -4.13 26.29 -18.04
CA ASN A 3 -3.89 25.61 -19.30
C ASN A 3 -3.83 24.12 -19.06
N LEU A 4 -4.81 23.40 -19.57
CA LEU A 4 -4.77 21.95 -19.75
C LEU A 4 -3.70 21.63 -20.79
N ILE A 5 -2.45 21.48 -20.36
CA ILE A 5 -1.37 20.98 -21.21
C ILE A 5 -1.50 19.45 -21.26
N SER A 6 -2.14 18.97 -22.32
CA SER A 6 -2.06 17.57 -22.71
C SER A 6 -0.62 17.25 -23.05
N PHE A 7 0.12 16.62 -22.13
CA PHE A 7 1.39 16.00 -22.45
C PHE A 7 1.15 14.83 -23.41
N ARG A 8 1.30 15.07 -24.70
CA ARG A 8 1.32 14.03 -25.74
C ARG A 8 2.59 13.17 -25.63
N CYS A 9 2.78 12.49 -24.50
CA CYS A 9 3.83 11.46 -24.37
C CYS A 9 3.27 10.06 -24.13
N CYS A 10 1.96 9.88 -24.19
CA CYS A 10 1.31 8.60 -23.93
C CYS A 10 0.46 8.15 -25.13
N ARG A 11 1.11 7.92 -26.29
CA ARG A 11 0.56 6.96 -27.24
C ARG A 11 0.92 5.58 -26.69
N ASN A 12 0.04 4.95 -25.97
CA ASN A 12 -0.12 3.54 -25.61
C ASN A 12 -0.56 3.36 -24.15
N ILE A 13 -1.58 4.10 -23.74
CA ILE A 13 -2.43 3.58 -22.67
C ILE A 13 -3.52 2.80 -23.37
N GLY A 14 -3.32 1.49 -23.51
CA GLY A 14 -4.35 0.56 -23.98
C GLY A 14 -5.47 0.39 -22.96
N LEU A 15 -6.18 1.46 -22.66
CA LEU A 15 -7.42 1.48 -21.86
C LEU A 15 -8.60 1.87 -22.74
N THR A 16 -8.59 1.43 -24.01
CA THR A 16 -9.80 1.51 -24.84
C THR A 16 -10.02 0.18 -25.51
N ASN A 17 -10.85 -0.66 -24.90
CA ASN A 17 -11.60 -1.66 -25.64
C ASN A 17 -12.62 -0.93 -26.53
N ARG A 18 -12.16 -0.32 -27.63
CA ARG A 18 -13.00 -0.07 -28.78
C ARG A 18 -13.15 -1.38 -29.53
N GLN A 19 -14.07 -2.23 -29.11
CA GLN A 19 -14.60 -3.25 -29.99
C GLN A 19 -15.50 -2.57 -31.03
N ARG A 20 -15.02 -2.53 -32.28
CA ARG A 20 -15.88 -2.26 -33.44
C ARG A 20 -16.90 -3.41 -33.50
N CYS A 21 -18.16 -3.08 -33.29
CA CYS A 21 -19.27 -3.96 -33.60
C CYS A 21 -19.36 -4.09 -35.12
N ASN A 22 -18.90 -5.22 -35.67
CA ASN A 22 -19.33 -5.65 -37.00
C ASN A 22 -20.64 -6.41 -36.85
N ALA A 23 -21.66 -5.92 -37.55
CA ALA A 23 -22.98 -6.54 -37.63
C ALA A 23 -22.88 -7.93 -38.25
N GLY A 24 -23.16 -8.96 -37.50
CA GLY A 24 -23.27 -10.34 -37.91
C GLY A 24 -23.22 -11.27 -36.72
N ASN A 25 -24.37 -11.75 -36.27
CA ASN A 25 -24.63 -12.82 -35.30
C ASN A 25 -23.47 -13.21 -34.38
N ARG A 26 -23.33 -12.52 -33.26
CA ARG A 26 -22.53 -12.96 -32.12
C ARG A 26 -23.30 -12.70 -30.85
N THR A 27 -23.61 -13.77 -30.14
CA THR A 27 -23.98 -13.74 -28.72
C THR A 27 -22.97 -12.88 -27.99
N CYS A 28 -23.37 -11.68 -27.54
CA CYS A 28 -22.59 -10.87 -26.61
C CYS A 28 -22.50 -11.67 -25.32
N VAL A 29 -21.35 -12.32 -25.08
CA VAL A 29 -20.98 -12.79 -23.75
C VAL A 29 -20.64 -11.51 -22.98
N VAL A 30 -21.58 -11.04 -22.20
CA VAL A 30 -21.34 -9.99 -21.20
C VAL A 30 -20.46 -10.61 -20.13
N TYR A 31 -19.16 -10.40 -20.23
CA TYR A 31 -18.28 -10.68 -19.11
C TYR A 31 -18.68 -9.72 -17.99
N SER A 32 -19.27 -10.26 -16.94
CA SER A 32 -19.49 -9.56 -15.69
C SER A 32 -18.12 -9.13 -15.16
N MET A 33 -17.72 -7.88 -15.41
CA MET A 33 -16.51 -7.32 -14.81
C MET A 33 -16.84 -6.99 -13.36
N THR A 34 -16.10 -7.59 -12.46
CA THR A 34 -16.25 -7.37 -11.02
C THR A 34 -15.60 -6.07 -10.61
N ASN A 35 -16.32 -5.25 -9.85
CA ASN A 35 -15.95 -3.90 -9.43
C ASN A 35 -15.84 -3.81 -7.91
N ASP A 36 -14.88 -3.01 -7.42
CA ASP A 36 -14.88 -2.50 -6.06
C ASP A 36 -15.10 -0.99 -6.13
N LYS A 37 -16.22 -0.50 -5.57
CA LYS A 37 -16.63 0.92 -5.60
C LYS A 37 -16.57 1.56 -7.01
N GLY A 38 -16.97 0.83 -8.05
CA GLY A 38 -16.93 1.30 -9.43
C GLY A 38 -15.54 1.23 -10.08
N ILE A 39 -14.54 0.65 -9.44
CA ILE A 39 -13.20 0.45 -10.00
C ILE A 39 -12.95 -1.02 -10.25
N PHE A 40 -12.55 -1.35 -11.47
CA PHE A 40 -12.30 -2.74 -11.85
C PHE A 40 -11.18 -3.35 -10.99
N ILE A 41 -11.39 -4.52 -10.44
CA ILE A 41 -10.41 -5.25 -9.61
C ILE A 41 -9.10 -5.48 -10.37
N LYS A 42 -9.15 -5.68 -11.67
CA LYS A 42 -7.96 -5.73 -12.53
C LYS A 42 -7.14 -4.44 -12.47
N ASN A 43 -7.77 -3.27 -12.36
CA ASN A 43 -7.05 -2.01 -12.22
C ASN A 43 -6.30 -1.94 -10.88
N ILE A 44 -6.88 -2.49 -9.80
CA ILE A 44 -6.19 -2.60 -8.50
C ILE A 44 -4.93 -3.45 -8.63
N TYR A 45 -4.99 -4.59 -9.34
CA TYR A 45 -3.81 -5.40 -9.61
C TYR A 45 -2.74 -4.59 -10.38
N TYR A 46 -3.14 -3.84 -11.41
CA TYR A 46 -2.20 -2.99 -12.16
C TYR A 46 -1.57 -1.90 -11.27
N MET A 47 -2.36 -1.24 -10.45
CA MET A 47 -1.83 -0.25 -9.48
C MET A 47 -0.80 -0.89 -8.55
N LEU A 48 -1.09 -2.07 -8.01
CA LEU A 48 -0.16 -2.83 -7.18
C LEU A 48 1.11 -3.22 -7.95
N SER A 49 1.00 -3.61 -9.22
CA SER A 49 2.14 -4.04 -10.03
C SER A 49 3.13 -2.90 -10.32
N TYR A 50 2.66 -1.66 -10.43
CA TYR A 50 3.51 -0.48 -10.54
C TYR A 50 4.08 -0.06 -9.19
N ALA A 51 3.24 -0.04 -8.15
CA ALA A 51 3.67 0.29 -6.80
C ALA A 51 4.72 -0.69 -6.26
N PHE A 52 4.61 -1.97 -6.67
CA PHE A 52 5.49 -3.06 -6.24
C PHE A 52 5.96 -3.85 -7.46
N GLN A 53 7.13 -3.53 -7.97
CA GLN A 53 7.71 -4.17 -9.18
C GLN A 53 7.84 -5.70 -9.08
N VAL A 54 7.88 -6.25 -7.87
CA VAL A 54 7.91 -7.70 -7.61
C VAL A 54 6.74 -8.42 -8.28
N LEU A 55 5.56 -7.78 -8.38
CA LEU A 55 4.39 -8.36 -9.05
C LEU A 55 4.52 -8.49 -10.57
N LYS A 56 5.51 -7.82 -11.18
CA LYS A 56 5.84 -7.99 -12.61
C LYS A 56 6.69 -9.22 -12.90
N GLN A 57 7.15 -9.93 -11.87
CA GLN A 57 7.91 -11.17 -12.06
C GLN A 57 6.99 -12.32 -12.50
N SER A 58 7.56 -13.26 -13.26
CA SER A 58 6.83 -14.39 -13.87
C SER A 58 5.93 -15.19 -12.93
N ASN A 59 6.28 -15.21 -11.64
CA ASN A 59 5.52 -15.94 -10.63
C ASN A 59 4.11 -15.36 -10.37
N TYR A 60 3.85 -14.11 -10.73
CA TYR A 60 2.58 -13.41 -10.47
C TYR A 60 1.76 -13.17 -11.76
N GLU A 61 2.31 -13.40 -12.94
CA GLU A 61 1.63 -13.15 -14.23
C GLU A 61 0.29 -13.88 -14.34
N SER A 62 0.20 -15.10 -13.81
CA SER A 62 -1.04 -15.86 -13.83
C SER A 62 -2.17 -15.23 -13.00
N ILE A 63 -1.84 -14.40 -11.98
CA ILE A 63 -2.83 -13.67 -11.19
C ILE A 63 -3.50 -12.59 -12.05
N ALA A 64 -2.74 -11.93 -12.94
CA ALA A 64 -3.28 -10.94 -13.87
C ALA A 64 -4.35 -11.52 -14.83
N ALA A 65 -4.26 -12.81 -15.13
CA ALA A 65 -5.18 -13.52 -16.02
C ALA A 65 -6.40 -14.11 -15.28
N GLU A 66 -6.38 -14.18 -13.96
CA GLU A 66 -7.51 -14.67 -13.16
C GLU A 66 -8.59 -13.59 -13.01
N ASP A 67 -9.85 -14.02 -13.03
CA ASP A 67 -10.97 -13.15 -12.68
C ASP A 67 -11.31 -13.34 -11.19
N PHE A 68 -11.39 -12.23 -10.46
CA PHE A 68 -11.69 -12.20 -9.04
C PHE A 68 -13.06 -11.58 -8.82
N GLU A 69 -13.85 -12.13 -7.92
CA GLU A 69 -15.18 -11.60 -7.57
C GLU A 69 -15.07 -10.36 -6.69
N ASN A 70 -14.00 -10.27 -5.90
CA ASN A 70 -13.74 -9.16 -4.99
C ASN A 70 -12.25 -8.95 -4.75
N VAL A 71 -11.90 -7.85 -4.10
CA VAL A 71 -10.52 -7.46 -3.81
C VAL A 71 -9.85 -8.40 -2.79
N GLN A 72 -10.64 -9.00 -1.89
CA GLN A 72 -10.16 -9.97 -0.90
C GLN A 72 -9.60 -11.21 -1.58
N ASP A 73 -10.26 -11.68 -2.63
CA ASP A 73 -9.77 -12.80 -3.44
C ASP A 73 -8.45 -12.49 -4.12
N LEU A 74 -8.33 -11.29 -4.69
CA LEU A 74 -7.07 -10.83 -5.28
C LEU A 74 -5.94 -10.82 -4.25
N PHE A 75 -6.19 -10.26 -3.06
CA PHE A 75 -5.16 -10.23 -2.02
C PHE A 75 -4.81 -11.60 -1.47
N ALA A 76 -5.81 -12.46 -1.30
CA ALA A 76 -5.60 -13.85 -0.90
C ALA A 76 -4.74 -14.61 -1.94
N ALA A 77 -4.96 -14.39 -3.24
CA ALA A 77 -4.17 -14.99 -4.30
C ALA A 77 -2.72 -14.48 -4.29
N ILE A 78 -2.50 -13.17 -4.13
CA ILE A 78 -1.17 -12.57 -4.06
C ILE A 78 -0.42 -13.08 -2.82
N LEU A 79 -1.07 -13.08 -1.64
CA LEU A 79 -0.45 -13.57 -0.40
C LEU A 79 -0.12 -15.06 -0.49
N ASN A 80 -1.05 -15.89 -0.99
CA ASN A 80 -0.81 -17.31 -1.16
C ASN A 80 0.46 -17.58 -1.99
N ARG A 81 0.59 -16.88 -3.13
CA ARG A 81 1.73 -17.07 -4.02
C ARG A 81 3.02 -16.49 -3.45
N GLY A 82 2.95 -15.30 -2.89
CA GLY A 82 4.11 -14.62 -2.33
C GLY A 82 4.66 -15.33 -1.10
N VAL A 83 3.81 -15.78 -0.19
CA VAL A 83 4.24 -16.52 1.00
C VAL A 83 4.76 -17.91 0.62
N ALA A 84 4.15 -18.59 -0.37
CA ALA A 84 4.69 -19.85 -0.88
C ALA A 84 6.09 -19.67 -1.48
N GLN A 85 6.39 -18.53 -2.08
CA GLN A 85 7.73 -18.20 -2.56
C GLN A 85 8.70 -17.95 -1.40
N GLN A 86 8.28 -17.22 -0.36
CA GLN A 86 9.09 -17.01 0.85
C GLN A 86 9.43 -18.34 1.54
N LEU A 87 8.46 -19.25 1.63
CA LEU A 87 8.70 -20.60 2.20
C LEU A 87 9.78 -21.38 1.42
N LYS A 88 9.83 -21.25 0.10
CA LYS A 88 10.88 -21.89 -0.72
C LYS A 88 12.28 -21.30 -0.46
N GLN A 89 12.34 -20.02 -0.12
CA GLN A 89 13.58 -19.31 0.20
C GLN A 89 13.97 -19.42 1.66
N GLY A 90 13.07 -19.91 2.51
CA GLY A 90 13.11 -19.83 3.97
C GLY A 90 12.45 -18.56 4.47
N LEU A 91 11.67 -18.69 5.54
CA LEU A 91 11.07 -17.54 6.20
C LEU A 91 12.15 -16.62 6.79
N TYR A 92 11.86 -15.33 6.80
CA TYR A 92 12.75 -14.34 7.42
C TYR A 92 12.94 -14.64 8.90
N ARG A 93 14.18 -14.58 9.35
CA ARG A 93 14.59 -14.84 10.74
C ARG A 93 15.22 -13.60 11.32
N GLU A 94 14.93 -13.38 12.58
CA GLU A 94 15.46 -12.29 13.39
C GLU A 94 16.09 -12.84 14.66
N TYR A 95 17.15 -12.19 15.14
CA TYR A 95 17.71 -12.50 16.45
C TYR A 95 16.78 -11.92 17.53
N VAL A 96 16.23 -12.83 18.35
CA VAL A 96 15.33 -12.48 19.46
C VAL A 96 16.07 -12.79 20.77
N PRO A 97 16.20 -11.81 21.67
CA PRO A 97 16.83 -12.05 22.98
C PRO A 97 15.98 -13.05 23.78
N ARG A 98 16.65 -14.07 24.31
CA ARG A 98 16.09 -15.09 25.18
C ARG A 98 16.72 -15.03 26.56
N ASN A 99 15.88 -15.15 27.59
CA ASN A 99 16.29 -15.25 28.97
C ASN A 99 15.74 -16.57 29.51
N GLU A 100 16.62 -17.58 29.64
CA GLU A 100 16.19 -18.90 30.02
C GLU A 100 17.09 -19.50 31.10
N THR A 101 16.52 -20.43 31.88
CA THR A 101 17.24 -21.17 32.88
C THR A 101 17.65 -22.55 32.34
N LEU A 102 18.94 -22.71 32.02
CA LEU A 102 19.48 -23.84 31.28
C LEU A 102 20.44 -24.67 32.15
N ALA A 103 20.56 -25.97 31.85
CA ALA A 103 21.52 -26.86 32.51
C ALA A 103 22.96 -26.59 32.06
N ALA A 104 23.15 -26.07 30.87
CA ALA A 104 24.45 -25.70 30.31
C ALA A 104 24.45 -24.20 29.94
N MET A 105 25.63 -23.61 29.97
CA MET A 105 25.83 -22.20 29.59
C MET A 105 25.52 -21.98 28.09
N ARG A 106 24.71 -20.97 27.79
CA ARG A 106 24.44 -20.47 26.44
C ARG A 106 24.44 -18.95 26.46
N GLY A 107 25.26 -18.32 25.64
CA GLY A 107 25.38 -16.85 25.61
C GLY A 107 26.01 -16.28 26.88
N LYS A 108 25.42 -15.24 27.43
CA LYS A 108 25.87 -14.54 28.65
C LYS A 108 25.14 -15.09 29.89
N ILE A 109 25.86 -15.28 30.98
CA ILE A 109 25.24 -15.66 32.25
C ILE A 109 24.63 -14.42 32.93
N ASP A 110 23.35 -14.50 33.26
CA ASP A 110 22.72 -13.59 34.21
C ASP A 110 23.09 -14.04 35.64
N MET A 111 24.06 -13.34 36.25
CA MET A 111 24.54 -13.63 37.57
C MET A 111 23.44 -13.53 38.63
N SER A 112 22.57 -12.52 38.54
CA SER A 112 21.49 -12.30 39.49
C SER A 112 20.46 -13.42 39.44
N GLY A 113 20.04 -13.85 38.26
CA GLY A 113 19.14 -14.96 38.03
C GLY A 113 19.77 -16.29 38.46
N THR A 114 21.06 -16.50 38.19
CA THR A 114 21.80 -17.72 38.57
C THR A 114 21.93 -17.82 40.10
N ILE A 115 22.24 -16.74 40.81
CA ILE A 115 22.28 -16.73 42.29
C ILE A 115 20.89 -17.04 42.86
N ARG A 116 19.83 -16.47 42.31
CA ARG A 116 18.45 -16.76 42.71
C ARG A 116 18.11 -18.25 42.53
N ASN A 117 18.50 -18.84 41.41
CA ASN A 117 18.33 -20.27 41.15
C ASN A 117 19.08 -21.11 42.21
N ARG A 118 20.31 -20.76 42.57
CA ARG A 118 21.11 -21.44 43.59
C ARG A 118 20.46 -21.38 44.96
N VAL A 119 19.93 -20.20 45.34
CA VAL A 119 19.19 -20.05 46.61
C VAL A 119 17.96 -20.96 46.65
N GLN A 120 17.30 -21.16 45.51
CA GLN A 120 16.15 -22.03 45.34
C GLN A 120 16.55 -23.51 45.15
N ARG A 121 17.84 -23.87 45.35
CA ARG A 121 18.40 -25.22 45.13
C ARG A 121 18.26 -25.73 43.69
N ASN A 122 18.08 -24.83 42.73
CA ASN A 122 18.09 -25.14 41.29
C ASN A 122 19.53 -24.96 40.76
N GLN A 123 20.11 -26.05 40.26
CA GLN A 123 21.50 -26.05 39.76
C GLN A 123 21.66 -25.47 38.35
N LYS A 124 20.57 -25.00 37.73
CA LYS A 124 20.58 -24.43 36.37
C LYS A 124 21.08 -22.99 36.39
N LEU A 125 21.68 -22.59 35.26
CA LEU A 125 22.20 -21.25 35.02
C LEU A 125 21.11 -20.40 34.37
N ALA A 126 20.95 -19.16 34.81
CA ALA A 126 20.17 -18.17 34.06
C ALA A 126 21.07 -17.61 32.96
N CYS A 127 20.63 -17.75 31.71
CA CYS A 127 21.38 -17.36 30.52
C CYS A 127 20.61 -16.37 29.68
N GLU A 128 21.30 -15.35 29.17
CA GLU A 128 20.85 -14.40 28.19
C GLU A 128 21.56 -14.70 26.86
N TYR A 129 20.77 -14.95 25.78
CA TYR A 129 21.33 -15.22 24.47
C TYR A 129 20.38 -14.80 23.37
N ASP A 130 20.93 -14.56 22.20
CA ASP A 130 20.12 -14.26 21.01
C ASP A 130 19.84 -15.58 20.26
N GLU A 131 18.58 -15.80 19.95
CA GLU A 131 18.12 -16.94 19.16
C GLU A 131 17.57 -16.48 17.82
N LEU A 132 18.04 -17.12 16.74
CA LEU A 132 17.54 -16.86 15.41
C LEU A 132 16.15 -17.49 15.25
N SER A 133 15.11 -16.66 15.25
CA SER A 133 13.71 -17.09 15.30
C SER A 133 12.93 -16.66 14.05
N GLU A 134 12.06 -17.56 13.58
CA GLU A 134 11.03 -17.23 12.59
C GLU A 134 9.80 -16.56 13.23
N ASN A 135 9.64 -16.68 14.56
CA ASN A 135 8.57 -16.02 15.29
C ASN A 135 8.88 -14.54 15.53
N ASN A 136 8.87 -13.77 14.45
CA ASN A 136 9.12 -12.34 14.44
C ASN A 136 7.90 -11.58 13.90
N ILE A 137 7.90 -10.26 14.05
CA ILE A 137 6.77 -9.40 13.69
C ILE A 137 6.35 -9.56 12.22
N PHE A 138 7.28 -9.77 11.29
CA PHE A 138 7.01 -9.91 9.86
C PHE A 138 6.18 -11.16 9.58
N ASN A 139 6.61 -12.31 10.11
CA ASN A 139 5.91 -13.57 9.91
C ASN A 139 4.61 -13.65 10.71
N GLN A 140 4.57 -13.03 11.90
CA GLN A 140 3.35 -12.92 12.71
C GLN A 140 2.26 -12.13 11.99
N VAL A 141 2.60 -11.03 11.33
CA VAL A 141 1.66 -10.23 10.52
C VAL A 141 1.16 -11.04 9.33
N LEU A 142 2.05 -11.75 8.61
CA LEU A 142 1.64 -12.63 7.51
C LEU A 142 0.68 -13.72 7.99
N LYS A 143 1.01 -14.42 9.07
CA LYS A 143 0.15 -15.46 9.65
C LYS A 143 -1.23 -14.91 10.02
N THR A 144 -1.25 -13.79 10.73
CA THR A 144 -2.49 -13.15 11.18
C THR A 144 -3.38 -12.77 10.01
N THR A 145 -2.81 -12.16 8.98
CA THR A 145 -3.56 -11.75 7.79
C THR A 145 -4.14 -12.94 7.04
N MET A 146 -3.33 -13.97 6.80
CA MET A 146 -3.82 -15.19 6.14
C MET A 146 -4.92 -15.88 6.94
N PHE A 147 -4.78 -15.90 8.29
CA PHE A 147 -5.79 -16.47 9.18
C PHE A 147 -7.11 -15.68 9.11
N CYS A 148 -7.06 -14.35 9.06
CA CYS A 148 -8.23 -13.50 8.87
C CYS A 148 -8.90 -13.76 7.52
N LEU A 149 -8.16 -13.81 6.42
CA LEU A 149 -8.68 -14.09 5.08
C LEU A 149 -9.33 -15.49 4.96
N VAL A 150 -8.77 -16.50 5.61
CA VAL A 150 -9.39 -17.85 5.66
C VAL A 150 -10.76 -17.83 6.34
N ARG A 151 -10.96 -16.95 7.31
CA ARG A 151 -12.22 -16.78 8.04
C ARG A 151 -13.22 -15.84 7.39
N ASP A 152 -12.76 -15.00 6.48
CA ASP A 152 -13.62 -14.04 5.79
C ASP A 152 -14.59 -14.77 4.86
N ALA A 153 -15.88 -14.43 4.93
CA ALA A 153 -16.92 -15.04 4.09
C ALA A 153 -16.78 -14.65 2.61
N GLY A 154 -16.23 -13.46 2.33
CA GLY A 154 -16.05 -12.96 0.98
C GLY A 154 -14.92 -13.62 0.20
N VAL A 155 -14.03 -14.39 0.84
CA VAL A 155 -12.92 -15.06 0.14
C VAL A 155 -13.38 -16.41 -0.43
N ALA A 156 -13.09 -16.64 -1.71
CA ALA A 156 -13.44 -17.85 -2.41
C ALA A 156 -12.78 -19.11 -1.82
N ALA A 157 -13.46 -20.24 -1.90
CA ALA A 157 -13.00 -21.52 -1.36
C ALA A 157 -11.62 -21.96 -1.91
N LYS A 158 -11.36 -21.68 -3.20
CA LYS A 158 -10.08 -21.94 -3.87
C LYS A 158 -8.93 -21.22 -3.16
N GLN A 159 -9.10 -19.92 -2.88
CA GLN A 159 -8.08 -19.10 -2.24
C GLN A 159 -7.88 -19.52 -0.78
N LYS A 160 -8.96 -19.77 -0.05
CA LYS A 160 -8.90 -20.32 1.33
C LYS A 160 -8.13 -21.62 1.41
N ALA A 161 -8.35 -22.54 0.47
CA ALA A 161 -7.63 -23.81 0.43
C ALA A 161 -6.13 -23.62 0.20
N GLY A 162 -5.73 -22.67 -0.65
CA GLY A 162 -4.35 -22.29 -0.87
C GLY A 162 -3.70 -21.73 0.41
N LEU A 163 -4.35 -20.76 1.03
CA LEU A 163 -3.85 -20.14 2.27
C LEU A 163 -3.72 -21.15 3.43
N LYS A 164 -4.68 -22.08 3.57
CA LYS A 164 -4.59 -23.14 4.59
C LYS A 164 -3.36 -24.01 4.41
N LYS A 165 -3.00 -24.38 3.14
CA LYS A 165 -1.79 -25.17 2.86
C LYS A 165 -0.52 -24.44 3.31
N VAL A 166 -0.46 -23.13 3.07
CA VAL A 166 0.69 -22.30 3.45
C VAL A 166 0.75 -22.11 4.97
N LEU A 167 -0.39 -21.91 5.63
CA LEU A 167 -0.48 -21.71 7.08
C LEU A 167 0.06 -22.89 7.91
N VAL A 168 0.08 -24.10 7.37
CA VAL A 168 0.65 -25.27 8.05
C VAL A 168 2.13 -25.03 8.43
N PHE A 169 2.87 -24.28 7.63
CA PHE A 169 4.29 -23.98 7.87
C PHE A 169 4.51 -22.87 8.91
N PHE A 170 3.44 -22.24 9.40
CA PHE A 170 3.49 -21.18 10.39
C PHE A 170 3.12 -21.66 11.80
N GLY A 171 3.29 -22.98 12.09
CA GLY A 171 2.90 -23.58 13.38
C GLY A 171 3.50 -22.84 14.56
N ASP A 172 4.80 -22.63 14.55
CA ASP A 172 5.59 -22.04 15.65
C ASP A 172 5.59 -20.50 15.67
N ILE A 173 4.80 -19.86 14.82
CA ILE A 173 4.68 -18.41 14.75
C ILE A 173 3.40 -17.98 15.48
N ASP A 174 3.48 -16.94 16.29
CA ASP A 174 2.34 -16.45 17.06
C ASP A 174 1.35 -15.66 16.21
N LEU A 175 0.09 -15.70 16.62
CA LEU A 175 -0.95 -14.81 16.08
C LEU A 175 -0.94 -13.48 16.84
N LEU A 176 -1.06 -12.38 16.09
CA LEU A 176 -1.21 -11.05 16.66
C LEU A 176 -2.68 -10.62 16.65
N MET A 177 -3.06 -9.78 17.58
CA MET A 177 -4.27 -9.00 17.45
C MET A 177 -4.06 -7.89 16.42
N PRO A 178 -4.87 -7.77 15.35
CA PRO A 178 -4.68 -6.75 14.31
C PRO A 178 -4.53 -5.32 14.86
N SER A 179 -5.30 -4.96 15.90
CA SER A 179 -5.24 -3.65 16.57
C SER A 179 -3.94 -3.36 17.31
N LYS A 180 -3.13 -4.38 17.61
CA LYS A 180 -1.85 -4.24 18.33
C LYS A 180 -0.65 -4.19 17.40
N ILE A 181 -0.84 -4.30 16.08
CA ILE A 181 0.25 -4.27 15.12
C ILE A 181 0.78 -2.84 14.99
N GLN A 182 2.06 -2.67 15.30
CA GLN A 182 2.75 -1.38 15.21
C GLN A 182 3.45 -1.25 13.86
N TRP A 183 2.71 -0.85 12.85
CA TRP A 183 3.17 -0.77 11.46
C TRP A 183 4.40 0.13 11.27
N ASN A 184 4.54 1.19 12.07
CA ASN A 184 5.68 2.11 12.06
C ASN A 184 7.00 1.47 12.52
N LYS A 185 6.95 0.31 13.17
CA LYS A 185 8.14 -0.44 13.58
C LYS A 185 8.65 -1.43 12.53
N LEU A 186 7.92 -1.61 11.42
CA LEU A 186 8.35 -2.46 10.33
C LEU A 186 9.40 -1.74 9.48
N HIS A 187 10.67 -2.07 9.70
CA HIS A 187 11.78 -1.50 8.95
C HIS A 187 12.30 -2.50 7.92
N TYR A 188 12.25 -2.11 6.63
CA TYR A 188 12.71 -2.95 5.55
C TYR A 188 14.20 -2.73 5.28
N GLN A 189 14.95 -3.81 5.38
CA GLN A 189 16.38 -3.88 5.06
C GLN A 189 16.57 -4.69 3.77
N ARG A 190 17.81 -4.77 3.30
CA ARG A 190 18.13 -5.52 2.06
C ARG A 190 17.71 -6.99 2.12
N ASN A 191 17.83 -7.64 3.26
CA ASN A 191 17.55 -9.05 3.48
C ASN A 191 16.06 -9.40 3.67
N ASN A 192 15.21 -8.40 4.00
CA ASN A 192 13.77 -8.60 4.17
C ASN A 192 12.90 -7.77 3.20
N ARG A 193 13.53 -7.13 2.21
CA ARG A 193 12.82 -6.26 1.23
C ARG A 193 11.76 -7.00 0.43
N SER A 194 11.91 -8.32 0.23
CA SER A 194 10.89 -9.15 -0.42
C SER A 194 9.57 -9.20 0.34
N TYR A 195 9.61 -8.94 1.65
CA TYR A 195 8.42 -8.86 2.49
C TYR A 195 7.64 -7.53 2.34
N GLU A 196 8.28 -6.47 1.86
CA GLU A 196 7.67 -5.14 1.79
C GLU A 196 6.32 -5.16 1.08
N MET A 197 6.26 -5.79 -0.08
CA MET A 197 5.00 -5.91 -0.83
C MET A 197 3.94 -6.72 -0.05
N LEU A 198 4.32 -7.87 0.49
CA LEU A 198 3.39 -8.75 1.20
C LEU A 198 2.83 -8.08 2.45
N LEU A 199 3.68 -7.37 3.19
CA LEU A 199 3.24 -6.66 4.40
C LEU A 199 2.39 -5.42 4.09
N ASN A 200 2.64 -4.73 2.97
CA ASN A 200 1.72 -3.70 2.52
C ASN A 200 0.34 -4.27 2.18
N ILE A 201 0.28 -5.44 1.54
CA ILE A 201 -1.01 -6.14 1.31
C ILE A 201 -1.66 -6.55 2.63
N CYS A 202 -0.86 -7.08 3.59
CA CYS A 202 -1.36 -7.37 4.93
C CYS A 202 -1.95 -6.14 5.61
N TRP A 203 -1.30 -4.99 5.47
CA TRP A 203 -1.80 -3.74 6.00
C TRP A 203 -3.15 -3.36 5.38
N PHE A 204 -3.28 -3.41 4.05
CA PHE A 204 -4.56 -3.17 3.37
C PHE A 204 -5.67 -4.08 3.89
N VAL A 205 -5.39 -5.37 4.07
CA VAL A 205 -6.37 -6.35 4.53
C VAL A 205 -6.77 -6.08 5.98
N LEU A 206 -5.78 -5.96 6.88
CA LEU A 206 -6.05 -5.88 8.32
C LEU A 206 -6.64 -4.52 8.73
N ASP A 207 -6.21 -3.43 8.12
CA ASP A 207 -6.78 -2.11 8.40
C ASP A 207 -8.22 -2.00 7.86
N GLY A 208 -8.48 -2.51 6.67
CA GLY A 208 -9.84 -2.62 6.13
C GLY A 208 -10.77 -3.44 7.04
N MET A 209 -10.25 -4.47 7.73
CA MET A 209 -11.01 -5.26 8.70
C MET A 209 -11.29 -4.51 10.00
N LEU A 210 -10.36 -3.69 10.50
CA LEU A 210 -10.51 -2.95 11.76
C LEU A 210 -11.59 -1.87 11.68
N GLN A 211 -11.78 -1.25 10.53
CA GLN A 211 -12.77 -0.18 10.34
C GLN A 211 -14.23 -0.67 10.34
N THR A 212 -14.46 -2.00 10.34
CA THR A 212 -15.82 -2.59 10.23
C THR A 212 -16.36 -3.13 11.55
N THR A 213 -15.72 -2.92 12.68
CA THR A 213 -16.14 -3.45 13.98
C THR A 213 -17.23 -2.63 14.67
N GLU A 214 -18.41 -2.55 14.07
CA GLU A 214 -19.64 -2.42 14.83
C GLU A 214 -20.28 -3.82 14.96
N LYS A 215 -20.24 -4.41 16.15
CA LYS A 215 -20.85 -5.70 16.52
C LYS A 215 -20.07 -7.01 16.27
N GLY A 216 -18.76 -7.06 16.51
CA GLY A 216 -18.08 -8.36 16.75
C GLY A 216 -18.00 -9.35 15.58
N LYS A 217 -18.38 -8.98 14.38
CA LYS A 217 -18.18 -9.73 13.15
C LYS A 217 -17.27 -8.93 12.23
N TYR A 218 -16.05 -9.40 12.07
CA TYR A 218 -15.11 -8.86 11.08
C TYR A 218 -15.70 -9.04 9.68
N ARG A 219 -16.29 -7.99 9.14
CA ARG A 219 -16.54 -7.86 7.71
C ARG A 219 -15.54 -6.87 7.18
N MET A 220 -14.80 -7.22 6.12
CA MET A 220 -14.10 -6.21 5.34
C MET A 220 -15.17 -5.28 4.77
N ALA A 221 -15.35 -4.12 5.39
CA ALA A 221 -15.98 -3.01 4.72
C ALA A 221 -15.07 -2.63 3.55
N ALA A 222 -15.69 -2.04 2.58
CA ALA A 222 -14.99 -1.40 1.50
C ALA A 222 -13.68 -0.79 1.99
N PHE A 223 -12.57 -1.06 1.28
CA PHE A 223 -11.26 -0.49 1.60
C PHE A 223 -11.38 0.96 2.00
N ALA A 224 -10.75 1.33 3.08
CA ALA A 224 -10.74 2.73 3.48
C ALA A 224 -10.23 3.54 2.28
N ASP A 225 -11.00 4.54 1.90
CA ASP A 225 -10.70 5.39 0.74
C ASP A 225 -9.27 5.95 0.81
N GLU A 226 -8.77 6.17 2.03
CA GLU A 226 -7.42 6.64 2.31
C GLU A 226 -6.32 5.67 1.83
N HIS A 227 -6.49 4.36 2.01
CA HIS A 227 -5.50 3.36 1.60
C HIS A 227 -5.43 3.21 0.08
N MET A 228 -6.61 3.20 -0.55
CA MET A 228 -6.68 3.17 -2.00
C MET A 228 -6.15 4.48 -2.61
N ALA A 229 -6.38 5.61 -1.96
CA ALA A 229 -5.79 6.89 -2.37
C ALA A 229 -4.26 6.81 -2.34
N ARG A 230 -3.66 6.35 -1.25
CA ARG A 230 -2.18 6.18 -1.14
C ARG A 230 -1.63 5.19 -2.17
N LEU A 231 -2.34 4.09 -2.45
CA LEU A 231 -1.95 3.16 -3.50
C LEU A 231 -1.99 3.83 -4.87
N TYR A 232 -3.04 4.62 -5.14
CA TYR A 232 -3.21 5.33 -6.40
C TYR A 232 -2.13 6.40 -6.59
N GLU A 233 -1.82 7.20 -5.56
CA GLU A 233 -0.72 8.17 -5.57
C GLU A 233 0.62 7.48 -5.90
N LYS A 234 0.93 6.38 -5.19
CA LYS A 234 2.15 5.60 -5.42
C LYS A 234 2.18 5.00 -6.83
N PHE A 235 1.04 4.49 -7.31
CA PHE A 235 0.92 3.98 -8.69
C PHE A 235 1.24 5.06 -9.72
N ILE A 236 0.63 6.24 -9.63
CA ILE A 236 0.85 7.33 -10.57
C ILE A 236 2.30 7.80 -10.54
N LEU A 237 2.89 7.96 -9.35
CA LEU A 237 4.29 8.34 -9.19
C LEU A 237 5.23 7.32 -9.87
N GLU A 238 5.06 6.03 -9.61
CA GLU A 238 5.89 4.98 -10.19
C GLU A 238 5.63 4.81 -11.70
N TYR A 239 4.39 5.02 -12.15
CA TYR A 239 4.07 5.02 -13.57
C TYR A 239 4.88 6.07 -14.34
N TYR A 240 4.89 7.32 -13.87
CA TYR A 240 5.68 8.38 -14.51
C TYR A 240 7.18 8.10 -14.42
N ARG A 241 7.66 7.59 -13.30
CA ARG A 241 9.08 7.24 -13.10
C ARG A 241 9.56 6.16 -14.06
N GLN A 242 8.74 5.17 -14.36
CA GLN A 242 9.11 4.03 -15.21
C GLN A 242 8.90 4.31 -16.70
N ASN A 243 7.86 5.08 -17.08
CA ASN A 243 7.44 5.21 -18.47
C ASN A 243 7.81 6.55 -19.11
N CYS A 244 8.16 7.57 -18.33
CA CYS A 244 8.44 8.91 -18.84
C CYS A 244 9.90 9.29 -18.64
N THR A 245 10.78 8.67 -19.41
CA THR A 245 12.24 8.89 -19.36
C THR A 245 12.67 10.29 -19.81
N CYS A 246 11.77 11.05 -20.44
CA CYS A 246 12.02 12.43 -20.87
C CYS A 246 11.92 13.46 -19.71
N LEU A 247 11.48 13.03 -18.52
CA LEU A 247 11.38 13.89 -17.35
C LEU A 247 12.70 13.92 -16.59
N SER A 248 13.15 15.11 -16.25
CA SER A 248 14.37 15.29 -15.46
C SER A 248 14.16 15.02 -13.97
N GLU A 249 12.91 15.17 -13.47
CA GLU A 249 12.58 14.95 -12.08
C GLU A 249 11.17 14.34 -11.95
N VAL A 250 11.06 13.25 -11.17
CA VAL A 250 9.79 12.59 -10.82
C VAL A 250 9.84 12.20 -9.35
N ARG A 251 9.16 12.93 -8.50
CA ARG A 251 9.13 12.67 -7.05
C ARG A 251 7.86 13.20 -6.37
N ALA A 252 7.60 12.78 -5.16
CA ALA A 252 6.74 13.50 -4.23
C ALA A 252 7.56 14.65 -3.61
N ALA A 253 7.10 15.88 -3.74
CA ALA A 253 7.85 17.06 -3.35
C ALA A 253 7.19 17.84 -2.21
N GLN A 254 8.01 18.37 -1.32
CA GLN A 254 7.56 19.41 -0.40
C GLN A 254 7.73 20.78 -1.05
N ILE A 255 6.67 21.58 -1.06
CA ILE A 255 6.68 22.94 -1.55
C ILE A 255 6.79 23.88 -0.35
N LYS A 256 7.73 24.81 -0.43
CA LYS A 256 7.89 25.82 0.63
C LYS A 256 6.90 26.96 0.41
N TRP A 257 6.32 27.43 1.49
CA TRP A 257 5.47 28.63 1.47
C TRP A 257 6.27 29.84 0.95
N ASP A 258 5.69 30.56 0.02
CA ASP A 258 6.20 31.83 -0.48
C ASP A 258 5.54 32.98 0.29
N VAL A 259 5.85 33.06 1.57
CA VAL A 259 5.33 34.08 2.49
C VAL A 259 6.51 34.93 2.93
N ARG A 260 6.35 36.24 2.85
CA ARG A 260 7.31 37.22 3.41
C ARG A 260 6.73 37.74 4.71
N ASP A 261 7.52 37.64 5.76
CA ASP A 261 7.23 38.31 7.04
C ASP A 261 7.81 39.70 6.97
N GLU A 262 6.99 40.73 7.26
CA GLU A 262 7.41 42.12 7.23
C GLU A 262 8.54 42.40 8.24
N ASN A 263 8.62 41.63 9.32
CA ASN A 263 9.61 41.78 10.40
C ASN A 263 10.86 40.88 10.24
N GLY A 264 10.95 40.03 9.20
CA GLY A 264 12.10 39.19 8.92
C GLY A 264 12.33 37.98 9.87
N GLU A 265 11.49 37.77 10.87
CA GLU A 265 11.69 36.77 11.92
C GLU A 265 11.09 35.36 11.56
N ASN A 266 10.41 35.23 10.47
CA ASN A 266 9.81 33.95 9.98
C ASN A 266 9.03 33.11 11.03
N THR A 267 8.64 33.72 12.14
CA THR A 267 8.01 33.03 13.28
C THR A 267 6.64 32.45 12.95
N ALA A 268 5.88 33.10 12.06
CA ALA A 268 4.57 32.65 11.63
C ALA A 268 4.63 31.42 10.69
N ILE A 269 5.71 31.25 9.92
CA ILE A 269 5.84 30.13 8.94
C ILE A 269 5.81 28.77 9.64
N ARG A 270 6.31 28.65 10.87
CA ARG A 270 6.30 27.40 11.65
C ARG A 270 4.89 26.85 11.94
N PHE A 271 3.88 27.70 11.88
CA PHE A 271 2.48 27.31 12.10
C PHE A 271 1.75 26.92 10.81
N LEU A 272 2.37 27.13 9.64
CA LEU A 272 1.78 26.75 8.36
C LEU A 272 1.92 25.25 8.16
N PRO A 273 0.88 24.59 7.60
CA PRO A 273 0.94 23.16 7.32
C PRO A 273 2.00 22.87 6.25
N VAL A 274 2.57 21.68 6.31
CA VAL A 274 3.50 21.19 5.28
C VAL A 274 2.72 20.98 3.98
N MET A 275 3.19 21.57 2.89
CA MET A 275 2.65 21.35 1.55
C MET A 275 3.39 20.17 0.90
N GLN A 276 2.81 18.98 1.00
CA GLN A 276 3.32 17.77 0.37
C GLN A 276 2.51 17.46 -0.89
N THR A 277 3.18 17.43 -2.06
CA THR A 277 2.54 17.04 -3.32
C THR A 277 2.58 15.53 -3.49
N ASP A 278 1.56 14.96 -4.15
CA ASP A 278 1.58 13.53 -4.48
C ASP A 278 2.61 13.27 -5.57
N ILE A 279 2.57 14.02 -6.67
CA ILE A 279 3.51 13.87 -7.78
C ILE A 279 4.00 15.25 -8.26
N PHE A 280 5.29 15.39 -8.37
CA PHE A 280 5.98 16.53 -8.93
C PHE A 280 6.80 16.07 -10.13
N LEU A 281 6.51 16.63 -11.28
CA LEU A 281 7.18 16.33 -12.55
C LEU A 281 7.88 17.57 -13.06
N ARG A 282 9.13 17.40 -13.52
CA ARG A 282 9.88 18.47 -14.20
C ARG A 282 10.40 17.98 -15.53
N LYS A 283 10.26 18.83 -16.52
CA LYS A 283 10.90 18.71 -17.81
C LYS A 283 11.49 20.07 -18.16
N ASP A 284 12.82 20.12 -18.27
CA ASP A 284 13.55 21.36 -18.47
C ASP A 284 13.17 22.39 -17.36
N ASP A 285 12.63 23.53 -17.72
CA ASP A 285 12.17 24.58 -16.82
C ASP A 285 10.65 24.57 -16.55
N VAL A 286 9.93 23.59 -17.13
CA VAL A 286 8.48 23.42 -16.93
C VAL A 286 8.21 22.41 -15.83
N VAL A 287 7.29 22.77 -14.92
CA VAL A 287 6.87 21.94 -13.79
C VAL A 287 5.38 21.62 -13.89
N LEU A 288 5.04 20.36 -13.67
CA LEU A 288 3.67 19.90 -13.47
C LEU A 288 3.53 19.28 -12.09
N ILE A 289 2.60 19.80 -11.31
CA ILE A 289 2.22 19.25 -10.00
C ILE A 289 0.90 18.52 -10.19
N ILE A 290 0.87 17.23 -9.80
CA ILE A 290 -0.33 16.41 -9.89
C ILE A 290 -0.77 16.06 -8.47
N ASP A 291 -2.04 16.27 -8.20
CA ASP A 291 -2.73 15.87 -6.99
C ASP A 291 -3.69 14.74 -7.39
N ALA A 292 -3.42 13.53 -6.92
CA ALA A 292 -4.10 12.30 -7.31
C ALA A 292 -5.26 12.01 -6.34
N LYS A 293 -6.45 11.83 -6.87
CA LYS A 293 -7.67 11.64 -6.09
C LYS A 293 -8.34 10.31 -6.43
N TYR A 294 -8.51 9.48 -5.42
CA TYR A 294 -9.21 8.22 -5.51
C TYR A 294 -10.53 8.31 -4.73
N TYR A 295 -11.61 8.58 -5.44
CA TYR A 295 -12.94 8.65 -4.86
C TYR A 295 -13.91 7.75 -5.62
N GLY A 296 -14.82 7.08 -4.90
CA GLY A 296 -15.96 6.38 -5.52
C GLY A 296 -16.89 7.34 -6.24
N ASN A 297 -17.03 8.59 -5.73
CA ASN A 297 -17.81 9.67 -6.34
C ASN A 297 -16.89 10.87 -6.57
N THR A 298 -16.61 11.17 -7.82
CA THR A 298 -15.71 12.28 -8.23
C THR A 298 -16.36 13.65 -8.07
N LEU A 299 -17.67 13.70 -8.12
CA LEU A 299 -18.45 14.94 -8.11
C LEU A 299 -19.33 15.01 -6.85
N GLN A 300 -19.35 16.19 -6.22
CA GLN A 300 -20.33 16.51 -5.19
C GLN A 300 -21.59 17.06 -5.83
N LYS A 301 -22.78 16.58 -5.44
CA LYS A 301 -24.04 17.21 -5.78
C LYS A 301 -24.28 18.41 -4.87
N ARG A 302 -24.22 19.60 -5.40
CA ARG A 302 -24.58 20.83 -4.70
C ARG A 302 -25.67 21.53 -5.50
N PHE A 303 -26.86 21.68 -4.92
CA PHE A 303 -28.05 22.24 -5.61
C PHE A 303 -28.36 21.54 -6.95
N ASP A 304 -28.38 20.19 -6.96
CA ASP A 304 -28.59 19.32 -8.14
C ASP A 304 -27.60 19.49 -9.31
N LYS A 305 -26.50 20.21 -9.09
CA LYS A 305 -25.42 20.33 -10.07
C LYS A 305 -24.19 19.55 -9.62
N PRO A 306 -23.60 18.73 -10.50
CA PRO A 306 -22.34 18.09 -10.22
C PRO A 306 -21.22 19.14 -10.17
N THR A 307 -20.45 19.18 -9.07
CA THR A 307 -19.34 20.13 -8.89
C THR A 307 -18.12 19.40 -8.35
N LEU A 308 -16.94 19.86 -8.77
CA LEU A 308 -15.69 19.40 -8.18
C LEU A 308 -15.58 19.85 -6.72
N ILE A 309 -14.86 19.08 -5.92
CA ILE A 309 -14.60 19.41 -4.52
C ILE A 309 -13.70 20.66 -4.46
N SER A 310 -14.22 21.76 -3.95
CA SER A 310 -13.51 23.04 -3.94
C SER A 310 -12.18 22.98 -3.17
N GLY A 311 -12.10 22.18 -2.10
CA GLY A 311 -10.87 21.96 -1.35
C GLY A 311 -9.71 21.43 -2.21
N ASN A 312 -10.00 20.52 -3.15
CA ASN A 312 -8.98 20.00 -4.06
C ASN A 312 -8.46 21.09 -5.02
N ILE A 313 -9.37 21.96 -5.50
CA ILE A 313 -9.00 23.08 -6.37
C ILE A 313 -8.10 24.07 -5.62
N TYR A 314 -8.46 24.42 -4.38
CA TYR A 314 -7.65 25.33 -3.55
C TYR A 314 -6.29 24.71 -3.22
N GLN A 315 -6.22 23.41 -2.96
CA GLN A 315 -4.98 22.69 -2.68
C GLN A 315 -4.01 22.80 -3.85
N ILE A 316 -4.44 22.39 -5.05
CA ILE A 316 -3.56 22.42 -6.23
C ILE A 316 -3.19 23.85 -6.63
N PHE A 317 -4.12 24.82 -6.50
CA PHE A 317 -3.84 26.23 -6.73
C PHE A 317 -2.76 26.76 -5.78
N THR A 318 -2.85 26.41 -4.49
CA THR A 318 -1.87 26.80 -3.48
C THR A 318 -0.49 26.25 -3.83
N TYR A 319 -0.41 24.97 -4.24
CA TYR A 319 0.86 24.36 -4.65
C TYR A 319 1.49 25.09 -5.84
N VAL A 320 0.72 25.34 -6.88
CA VAL A 320 1.20 26.04 -8.09
C VAL A 320 1.69 27.43 -7.77
N LYS A 321 0.93 28.21 -6.99
CA LYS A 321 1.28 29.57 -6.60
C LYS A 321 2.56 29.65 -5.81
N ASN A 322 2.75 28.76 -4.81
CA ASN A 322 3.95 28.76 -3.99
C ASN A 322 5.18 28.20 -4.72
N GLN A 323 4.98 27.34 -5.74
CA GLN A 323 6.08 26.85 -6.56
C GLN A 323 6.55 27.85 -7.62
N ASP A 324 5.63 28.63 -8.21
CA ASP A 324 5.94 29.64 -9.23
C ASP A 324 6.15 31.04 -8.61
N LYS A 325 7.14 31.14 -7.72
CA LYS A 325 7.48 32.36 -6.95
C LYS A 325 7.75 33.58 -7.85
N ASN A 326 8.33 33.32 -9.02
CA ASN A 326 8.73 34.37 -9.95
C ASN A 326 7.65 34.67 -10.99
N HIS A 327 6.45 34.08 -10.86
CA HIS A 327 5.32 34.26 -11.77
C HIS A 327 5.68 34.01 -13.23
N THR A 328 6.47 32.98 -13.47
CA THR A 328 6.97 32.62 -14.83
C THR A 328 5.90 32.01 -15.71
N GLY A 329 4.80 31.50 -15.13
CA GLY A 329 3.77 30.74 -15.84
C GLY A 329 4.21 29.34 -16.28
N LYS A 330 5.40 28.87 -15.84
CA LYS A 330 5.95 27.57 -16.20
C LYS A 330 5.56 26.46 -15.22
N VAL A 331 4.79 26.75 -14.19
CA VAL A 331 4.27 25.79 -13.23
C VAL A 331 2.78 25.58 -13.49
N SER A 332 2.38 24.34 -13.69
CA SER A 332 0.98 23.94 -13.91
C SER A 332 0.53 22.94 -12.83
N GLY A 333 -0.77 22.92 -12.56
CA GLY A 333 -1.41 21.96 -11.65
C GLY A 333 -2.42 21.09 -12.37
N LEU A 334 -2.51 19.82 -11.96
CA LEU A 334 -3.46 18.85 -12.47
C LEU A 334 -4.11 18.10 -11.29
N LEU A 335 -5.45 18.06 -11.28
CA LEU A 335 -6.22 17.14 -10.45
C LEU A 335 -6.47 15.87 -11.27
N LEU A 336 -5.96 14.73 -10.78
CA LEU A 336 -6.07 13.45 -11.46
C LEU A 336 -6.98 12.51 -10.69
N TYR A 337 -8.18 12.29 -11.18
CA TYR A 337 -9.15 11.39 -10.57
C TYR A 337 -9.02 9.97 -11.12
N ALA A 338 -9.17 8.98 -10.25
CA ALA A 338 -9.33 7.60 -10.69
C ALA A 338 -10.67 7.47 -11.44
N ARG A 339 -10.64 6.75 -12.57
CA ARG A 339 -11.87 6.54 -13.35
C ARG A 339 -12.78 5.56 -12.59
N THR A 340 -14.00 5.99 -12.36
CA THR A 340 -15.11 5.18 -11.82
C THR A 340 -16.12 4.84 -12.93
N ASP A 341 -17.15 4.06 -12.60
CA ASP A 341 -18.26 3.75 -13.52
C ASP A 341 -19.21 4.95 -13.71
N GLU A 342 -19.02 6.05 -12.98
CA GLU A 342 -19.76 7.28 -13.20
C GLU A 342 -19.21 7.99 -14.45
N ASP A 343 -20.08 8.17 -15.46
CA ASP A 343 -19.79 8.93 -16.69
C ASP A 343 -19.69 10.45 -16.43
#